data_a02055f15d80aa573bfb8cfbb7130577
#
_entry.id   a02055f15d80aa573bfb8cfbb7130577
#
_cell.length_a   1.000
_cell.length_b   1.000
_cell.length_c   1.000
_cell.angle_alpha   90.00
_cell.angle_beta   90.00
_cell.angle_gamma   90.00
#
_symmetry.space_group_name_H-M   'P 1'
#
loop_
_entity.id
_entity.type
_entity.pdbx_description
1 polymer ?
#
loop_
_entity_poly.entity_id
_entity_poly.type
_entity_poly.pdbx_seq_one_letter_code
_entity_poly.pdbx_strand_id
1 'polypeptide(L)'
;MCIRDRGTGKTAAFGLPLLQKVDPKVKKLQAIVLLPTRELAIQVAEELRRFAKFMHGVKVLPIYGGQDIVRQIRALKDGTQIVVGTPGRVMDHMRRKTVKTDHVHTVVLDEADEMLNMGFLEDMETILSQLPEERQTLMFSATMPQAIAEIARKFQTDPVTVRVIKKELTVPKVTQYYYEVKPKNKVEVMCRLLDLYDPKLSVVFCNTKRQVDELVQALQGRGYFAEGLHGDLKQVQRDRVMESFRKGRTDILVATDVAARGIDVGNVEAVFNYDIPQDDEYYVHRIGRTGRAGREGKAFSLVVGREVYKLRDIQRYCKTKIIPQAIPSLNDITEIKAEKILDQVQETLNDSDLAKVVNILEKKLIEEDYTSLDVAAALLKMAMGDDNEDIIDNYLPARSLDDLDSFGRGRGRERSRGSRGNRKGATDRAAVDYVINGAGEHMARLFINIGKAQRVTPGDILGAVAGESGIPGRLVGSIDMYDGYTFVDVPAEYAENVLKAMSHAKIRGKNIHVEKANSRR
;
A
#
# COMPACT_ATOMS: atom_id res chain seq x y z
N MET A 1 -10.02 24.74 -12.26
CA MET A 1 -9.61 24.83 -10.84
C MET A 1 -9.06 23.47 -10.42
N CYS A 2 -7.76 23.36 -10.26
CA CYS A 2 -7.12 22.12 -9.77
C CYS A 2 -6.92 22.23 -8.25
N ILE A 3 -7.72 21.55 -7.47
CA ILE A 3 -7.56 21.43 -6.02
C ILE A 3 -7.38 19.94 -5.72
N ARG A 4 -6.17 19.52 -5.39
CA ARG A 4 -5.77 18.12 -5.28
C ARG A 4 -6.16 17.43 -3.98
N ASP A 5 -6.45 18.18 -2.91
CA ASP A 5 -6.66 17.62 -1.58
C ASP A 5 -8.14 17.60 -1.19
N ARG A 6 -8.56 16.54 -0.50
CA ARG A 6 -9.87 16.48 0.16
C ARG A 6 -9.86 17.38 1.39
N GLY A 7 -11.02 17.96 1.71
CA GLY A 7 -11.15 18.91 2.81
C GLY A 7 -10.77 20.35 2.48
N THR A 8 -10.41 20.64 1.22
CA THR A 8 -10.03 21.99 0.75
C THR A 8 -11.22 22.85 0.33
N GLY A 9 -12.45 22.38 0.54
CA GLY A 9 -13.67 23.12 0.20
C GLY A 9 -14.10 23.02 -1.27
N LYS A 10 -13.61 22.04 -2.07
CA LYS A 10 -14.01 21.85 -3.47
C LYS A 10 -15.53 21.76 -3.63
N THR A 11 -16.18 20.88 -2.87
CA THR A 11 -17.63 20.71 -2.91
C THR A 11 -18.35 22.02 -2.61
N ALA A 12 -17.86 22.83 -1.66
CA ALA A 12 -18.41 24.14 -1.39
C ALA A 12 -18.15 25.13 -2.53
N ALA A 13 -16.99 25.05 -3.20
CA ALA A 13 -16.60 25.94 -4.28
C ALA A 13 -17.53 25.85 -5.50
N PHE A 14 -18.04 24.65 -5.83
CA PHE A 14 -19.05 24.51 -6.87
C PHE A 14 -20.47 24.41 -6.32
N GLY A 15 -20.64 23.80 -5.16
CA GLY A 15 -21.95 23.49 -4.59
C GLY A 15 -22.74 24.73 -4.16
N LEU A 16 -22.07 25.71 -3.53
CA LEU A 16 -22.74 26.95 -3.11
C LEU A 16 -23.19 27.79 -4.30
N PRO A 17 -22.36 28.09 -5.33
CA PRO A 17 -22.83 28.80 -6.52
C PRO A 17 -23.89 28.01 -7.30
N LEU A 18 -23.78 26.67 -7.37
CA LEU A 18 -24.78 25.83 -8.01
C LEU A 18 -26.13 25.95 -7.32
N LEU A 19 -26.16 25.87 -5.98
CA LEU A 19 -27.39 26.02 -5.20
C LEU A 19 -28.02 27.41 -5.34
N GLN A 20 -27.24 28.47 -5.46
CA GLN A 20 -27.74 29.83 -5.70
C GLN A 20 -28.44 29.98 -7.05
N LYS A 21 -28.07 29.19 -8.08
CA LYS A 21 -28.66 29.22 -9.41
C LYS A 21 -29.91 28.33 -9.56
N VAL A 22 -30.12 27.41 -8.62
CA VAL A 22 -31.27 26.49 -8.67
C VAL A 22 -32.52 27.18 -8.19
N ASP A 23 -33.58 27.18 -9.02
CA ASP A 23 -34.92 27.63 -8.63
C ASP A 23 -35.71 26.48 -7.99
N PRO A 24 -36.01 26.54 -6.68
CA PRO A 24 -36.80 25.50 -6.00
C PRO A 24 -38.23 25.33 -6.52
N LYS A 25 -38.79 26.35 -7.17
CA LYS A 25 -40.15 26.32 -7.72
C LYS A 25 -40.24 25.49 -9.00
N VAL A 26 -39.15 25.39 -9.73
CA VAL A 26 -39.05 24.61 -10.97
C VAL A 26 -38.74 23.15 -10.64
N LYS A 27 -39.75 22.28 -10.68
CA LYS A 27 -39.63 20.84 -10.42
C LYS A 27 -39.02 20.07 -11.61
N LYS A 28 -37.90 20.55 -12.15
CA LYS A 28 -37.19 19.95 -13.29
C LYS A 28 -35.71 19.89 -12.97
N LEU A 29 -34.97 19.01 -13.66
CA LEU A 29 -33.53 18.88 -13.51
C LEU A 29 -32.84 20.14 -14.04
N GLN A 30 -32.05 20.79 -13.18
CA GLN A 30 -31.37 22.05 -13.46
C GLN A 30 -29.85 21.93 -13.42
N ALA A 31 -29.32 20.93 -12.66
CA ALA A 31 -27.90 20.71 -12.57
C ALA A 31 -27.54 19.24 -12.51
N ILE A 32 -26.38 18.91 -13.10
CA ILE A 32 -25.78 17.56 -13.05
C ILE A 32 -24.37 17.68 -12.51
N VAL A 33 -24.02 16.82 -11.54
CA VAL A 33 -22.66 16.65 -11.04
C VAL A 33 -22.21 15.24 -11.35
N LEU A 34 -21.14 15.09 -12.13
CA LEU A 34 -20.55 13.80 -12.49
C LEU A 34 -19.32 13.52 -11.62
N LEU A 35 -19.24 12.29 -11.13
CA LEU A 35 -18.21 11.81 -10.22
C LEU A 35 -17.78 10.39 -10.59
N PRO A 36 -16.51 10.00 -10.37
CA PRO A 36 -16.00 8.70 -10.78
C PRO A 36 -16.59 7.52 -10.01
N THR A 37 -16.93 7.71 -8.73
CA THR A 37 -17.37 6.62 -7.86
C THR A 37 -18.71 6.89 -7.18
N ARG A 38 -19.36 5.81 -6.78
CA ARG A 38 -20.66 5.83 -6.09
C ARG A 38 -20.56 6.51 -4.73
N GLU A 39 -19.49 6.18 -4.02
CA GLU A 39 -19.20 6.69 -2.69
C GLU A 39 -19.06 8.21 -2.71
N LEU A 40 -18.33 8.74 -3.70
CA LEU A 40 -18.23 10.19 -3.92
C LEU A 40 -19.58 10.82 -4.29
N ALA A 41 -20.36 10.17 -5.15
CA ALA A 41 -21.67 10.68 -5.53
C ALA A 41 -22.62 10.78 -4.32
N ILE A 42 -22.59 9.78 -3.43
CA ILE A 42 -23.38 9.82 -2.19
C ILE A 42 -22.88 10.95 -1.28
N GLN A 43 -21.57 11.03 -1.06
CA GLN A 43 -20.95 12.05 -0.20
C GLN A 43 -21.27 13.47 -0.68
N VAL A 44 -21.05 13.76 -1.97
CA VAL A 44 -21.33 15.07 -2.55
C VAL A 44 -22.83 15.40 -2.49
N ALA A 45 -23.70 14.40 -2.73
CA ALA A 45 -25.14 14.61 -2.59
C ALA A 45 -25.55 14.94 -1.15
N GLU A 46 -24.93 14.30 -0.15
CA GLU A 46 -25.17 14.61 1.27
C GLU A 46 -24.65 16.00 1.65
N GLU A 47 -23.46 16.38 1.18
CA GLU A 47 -22.92 17.72 1.38
C GLU A 47 -23.79 18.80 0.77
N LEU A 48 -24.25 18.61 -0.47
CA LEU A 48 -25.19 19.54 -1.14
C LEU A 48 -26.52 19.64 -0.38
N ARG A 49 -27.06 18.53 0.13
CA ARG A 49 -28.27 18.56 0.99
C ARG A 49 -28.02 19.33 2.28
N ARG A 50 -26.84 19.18 2.88
CA ARG A 50 -26.45 19.92 4.08
C ARG A 50 -26.35 21.42 3.81
N PHE A 51 -25.76 21.81 2.67
CA PHE A 51 -25.72 23.22 2.27
C PHE A 51 -27.12 23.77 1.98
N ALA A 52 -28.00 22.96 1.36
CA ALA A 52 -29.37 23.31 1.04
C ALA A 52 -30.35 23.17 2.23
N LYS A 53 -29.87 22.91 3.46
CA LYS A 53 -30.73 22.63 4.63
C LYS A 53 -31.85 23.64 4.85
N PHE A 54 -31.61 24.91 4.54
CA PHE A 54 -32.58 26.01 4.70
C PHE A 54 -33.23 26.43 3.37
N MET A 55 -32.94 25.74 2.25
CA MET A 55 -33.54 25.99 0.94
C MET A 55 -34.73 25.04 0.71
N HIS A 56 -35.93 25.50 1.08
CA HIS A 56 -37.12 24.67 0.93
C HIS A 56 -37.42 24.34 -0.54
N GLY A 57 -37.68 23.08 -0.84
CA GLY A 57 -38.07 22.62 -2.19
C GLY A 57 -36.92 22.12 -3.06
N VAL A 58 -35.65 22.33 -2.70
CA VAL A 58 -34.51 21.79 -3.44
C VAL A 58 -34.32 20.30 -3.12
N LYS A 59 -34.32 19.47 -4.18
CA LYS A 59 -34.10 18.04 -4.09
C LYS A 59 -32.78 17.65 -4.78
N VAL A 60 -31.88 17.01 -4.07
CA VAL A 60 -30.62 16.46 -4.57
C VAL A 60 -30.72 14.95 -4.61
N LEU A 61 -30.54 14.34 -5.76
CA LEU A 61 -30.65 12.90 -5.96
C LEU A 61 -29.31 12.28 -6.37
N PRO A 62 -28.73 11.36 -5.59
CA PRO A 62 -27.61 10.58 -6.04
C PRO A 62 -28.06 9.46 -6.99
N ILE A 63 -27.38 9.34 -8.15
CA ILE A 63 -27.63 8.34 -9.18
C ILE A 63 -26.36 7.55 -9.46
N TYR A 64 -26.37 6.25 -9.12
CA TYR A 64 -25.22 5.37 -9.29
C TYR A 64 -25.63 3.93 -9.53
N GLY A 65 -24.72 3.13 -10.08
CA GLY A 65 -24.97 1.71 -10.34
C GLY A 65 -25.05 0.87 -9.06
N GLY A 66 -25.72 -0.30 -9.11
CA GLY A 66 -25.87 -1.22 -7.97
C GLY A 66 -27.05 -0.93 -7.05
N GLN A 67 -27.72 0.22 -7.20
CA GLN A 67 -29.01 0.52 -6.59
C GLN A 67 -30.15 0.19 -7.57
N ASP A 68 -31.33 -0.16 -7.02
CA ASP A 68 -32.53 -0.39 -7.83
C ASP A 68 -32.88 0.88 -8.65
N ILE A 69 -32.92 0.70 -9.96
CA ILE A 69 -33.19 1.78 -10.91
C ILE A 69 -34.61 2.33 -10.78
N VAL A 70 -35.59 1.50 -10.41
CA VAL A 70 -36.99 1.91 -10.24
C VAL A 70 -37.12 2.96 -9.15
N ARG A 71 -36.36 2.79 -8.07
CA ARG A 71 -36.32 3.76 -6.97
C ARG A 71 -35.78 5.11 -7.44
N GLN A 72 -34.73 5.11 -8.27
CA GLN A 72 -34.15 6.33 -8.84
C GLN A 72 -35.13 7.01 -9.82
N ILE A 73 -35.81 6.22 -10.65
CA ILE A 73 -36.83 6.73 -11.59
C ILE A 73 -38.00 7.42 -10.85
N ARG A 74 -38.47 6.82 -9.74
CA ARG A 74 -39.53 7.44 -8.92
C ARG A 74 -39.09 8.80 -8.38
N ALA A 75 -37.89 8.86 -7.79
CA ALA A 75 -37.34 10.09 -7.23
C ALA A 75 -37.12 11.19 -8.30
N LEU A 76 -36.74 10.82 -9.53
CA LEU A 76 -36.65 11.76 -10.67
C LEU A 76 -38.01 12.32 -11.04
N LYS A 77 -39.05 11.47 -11.08
CA LYS A 77 -40.44 11.90 -11.38
C LYS A 77 -41.03 12.85 -10.34
N ASP A 78 -40.59 12.71 -9.09
CA ASP A 78 -41.01 13.56 -7.97
C ASP A 78 -40.42 14.99 -8.02
N GLY A 79 -39.70 15.33 -9.09
CA GLY A 79 -39.18 16.68 -9.34
C GLY A 79 -37.84 16.96 -8.66
N THR A 80 -36.79 16.29 -9.11
CA THR A 80 -35.39 16.51 -8.68
C THR A 80 -34.75 17.64 -9.45
N GLN A 81 -34.12 18.62 -8.78
CA GLN A 81 -33.40 19.72 -9.40
C GLN A 81 -31.94 19.43 -9.64
N ILE A 82 -31.29 18.66 -8.75
CA ILE A 82 -29.87 18.36 -8.84
C ILE A 82 -29.66 16.84 -8.86
N VAL A 83 -29.01 16.36 -9.90
CA VAL A 83 -28.52 14.98 -9.98
C VAL A 83 -27.03 14.94 -9.70
N VAL A 84 -26.61 14.05 -8.81
CA VAL A 84 -25.21 13.77 -8.52
C VAL A 84 -24.96 12.30 -8.87
N GLY A 85 -24.13 12.03 -9.88
CA GLY A 85 -24.08 10.65 -10.36
C GLY A 85 -22.77 10.20 -10.97
N THR A 86 -22.67 8.86 -11.17
CA THR A 86 -21.59 8.27 -11.95
C THR A 86 -21.96 8.24 -13.42
N PRO A 87 -21.01 8.47 -14.36
CA PRO A 87 -21.31 8.60 -15.79
C PRO A 87 -22.17 7.48 -16.35
N GLY A 88 -21.77 6.23 -16.19
CA GLY A 88 -22.50 5.09 -16.77
C GLY A 88 -23.96 4.96 -16.30
N ARG A 89 -24.30 5.31 -15.04
CA ARG A 89 -25.70 5.27 -14.57
C ARG A 89 -26.49 6.49 -15.06
N VAL A 90 -25.89 7.65 -15.16
CA VAL A 90 -26.52 8.84 -15.75
C VAL A 90 -26.85 8.55 -17.21
N MET A 91 -25.92 7.95 -17.96
CA MET A 91 -26.13 7.47 -19.33
C MET A 91 -27.29 6.47 -19.44
N ASP A 92 -27.42 5.50 -18.52
CA ASP A 92 -28.53 4.55 -18.52
C ASP A 92 -29.88 5.27 -18.35
N HIS A 93 -29.95 6.25 -17.45
CA HIS A 93 -31.16 7.09 -17.31
C HIS A 93 -31.45 7.98 -18.52
N MET A 94 -30.44 8.52 -19.20
CA MET A 94 -30.60 9.30 -20.42
C MET A 94 -31.12 8.42 -21.56
N ARG A 95 -30.54 7.24 -21.79
CA ARG A 95 -31.02 6.25 -22.78
C ARG A 95 -32.46 5.84 -22.53
N ARG A 96 -32.87 5.71 -21.27
CA ARG A 96 -34.26 5.41 -20.86
C ARG A 96 -35.20 6.63 -20.89
N LYS A 97 -34.66 7.81 -21.21
CA LYS A 97 -35.42 9.08 -21.20
C LYS A 97 -36.06 9.40 -19.83
N THR A 98 -35.49 8.89 -18.75
CA THR A 98 -35.96 9.15 -17.39
C THR A 98 -35.29 10.38 -16.75
N VAL A 99 -34.11 10.77 -17.24
CA VAL A 99 -33.48 12.06 -17.01
C VAL A 99 -33.80 12.96 -18.23
N LYS A 100 -34.45 14.07 -17.98
CA LYS A 100 -34.75 15.11 -18.99
C LYS A 100 -33.75 16.23 -18.79
N THR A 101 -33.01 16.56 -19.82
CA THR A 101 -31.87 17.51 -19.76
C THR A 101 -32.23 18.93 -20.19
N ASP A 102 -33.44 19.17 -20.71
CA ASP A 102 -33.88 20.42 -21.37
C ASP A 102 -33.71 21.69 -20.50
N HIS A 103 -33.67 21.54 -19.17
CA HIS A 103 -33.53 22.65 -18.22
C HIS A 103 -32.22 22.66 -17.49
N VAL A 104 -31.24 21.82 -17.90
CA VAL A 104 -29.92 21.78 -17.27
C VAL A 104 -29.11 22.98 -17.72
N HIS A 105 -28.88 23.90 -16.81
CA HIS A 105 -28.05 25.09 -17.03
C HIS A 105 -26.67 25.02 -16.34
N THR A 106 -26.41 23.98 -15.56
CA THR A 106 -25.10 23.81 -14.87
C THR A 106 -24.68 22.33 -14.88
N VAL A 107 -23.47 22.08 -15.35
CA VAL A 107 -22.84 20.76 -15.23
C VAL A 107 -21.49 20.88 -14.55
N VAL A 108 -21.21 19.95 -13.65
CA VAL A 108 -19.93 19.86 -12.92
C VAL A 108 -19.33 18.48 -13.17
N LEU A 109 -18.08 18.45 -13.60
CA LEU A 109 -17.26 17.24 -13.62
C LEU A 109 -16.24 17.37 -12.49
N ASP A 110 -16.34 16.52 -11.48
CA ASP A 110 -15.37 16.50 -10.38
C ASP A 110 -14.53 15.22 -10.44
N GLU A 111 -13.25 15.35 -10.17
CA GLU A 111 -12.24 14.29 -10.37
C GLU A 111 -12.27 13.77 -11.84
N ALA A 112 -12.21 14.71 -12.82
CA ALA A 112 -12.33 14.37 -14.23
C ALA A 112 -11.20 13.47 -14.75
N ASP A 113 -9.96 13.67 -14.30
CA ASP A 113 -8.83 12.78 -14.56
C ASP A 113 -9.09 11.36 -14.07
N GLU A 114 -9.76 11.24 -12.95
CA GLU A 114 -10.10 9.97 -12.36
C GLU A 114 -11.20 9.24 -13.15
N MET A 115 -12.18 9.99 -13.65
CA MET A 115 -13.19 9.44 -14.57
C MET A 115 -12.54 8.94 -15.87
N LEU A 116 -11.51 9.64 -16.37
CA LEU A 116 -10.71 9.20 -17.52
C LEU A 116 -9.99 7.86 -17.22
N ASN A 117 -9.30 7.77 -16.08
CA ASN A 117 -8.57 6.57 -15.64
C ASN A 117 -9.51 5.36 -15.47
N MET A 118 -10.78 5.59 -15.18
CA MET A 118 -11.81 4.56 -15.08
C MET A 118 -12.49 4.22 -16.42
N GLY A 119 -12.08 4.84 -17.51
CA GLY A 119 -12.60 4.58 -18.86
C GLY A 119 -13.93 5.28 -19.18
N PHE A 120 -14.33 6.30 -18.41
CA PHE A 120 -15.59 7.03 -18.64
C PHE A 120 -15.48 8.19 -19.64
N LEU A 121 -14.42 8.23 -20.46
CA LEU A 121 -14.20 9.30 -21.43
C LEU A 121 -15.41 9.46 -22.39
N GLU A 122 -15.79 8.37 -23.04
CA GLU A 122 -16.91 8.35 -23.99
C GLU A 122 -18.26 8.65 -23.32
N ASP A 123 -18.45 8.16 -22.09
CA ASP A 123 -19.67 8.45 -21.32
C ASP A 123 -19.77 9.94 -21.00
N MET A 124 -18.66 10.58 -20.57
CA MET A 124 -18.61 12.02 -20.30
C MET A 124 -18.92 12.84 -21.55
N GLU A 125 -18.26 12.53 -22.68
CA GLU A 125 -18.54 13.22 -23.96
C GLU A 125 -19.99 13.07 -24.39
N THR A 126 -20.54 11.86 -24.30
CA THR A 126 -21.92 11.59 -24.67
C THR A 126 -22.93 12.35 -23.79
N ILE A 127 -22.70 12.38 -22.48
CA ILE A 127 -23.54 13.15 -21.56
C ILE A 127 -23.47 14.63 -21.92
N LEU A 128 -22.28 15.19 -22.07
CA LEU A 128 -22.08 16.61 -22.36
C LEU A 128 -22.70 17.04 -23.70
N SER A 129 -22.67 16.17 -24.72
CA SER A 129 -23.26 16.45 -26.04
C SER A 129 -24.77 16.46 -26.04
N GLN A 130 -25.44 15.83 -25.05
CA GLN A 130 -26.90 15.78 -24.91
C GLN A 130 -27.45 16.86 -23.96
N LEU A 131 -26.61 17.72 -23.43
CA LEU A 131 -27.04 18.86 -22.61
C LEU A 131 -27.26 20.11 -23.47
N PRO A 132 -28.10 21.06 -23.02
CA PRO A 132 -28.28 22.34 -23.71
C PRO A 132 -26.96 23.08 -23.95
N GLU A 133 -26.84 23.80 -25.05
CA GLU A 133 -25.66 24.60 -25.38
C GLU A 133 -25.45 25.73 -24.36
N GLU A 134 -26.54 26.44 -24.02
CA GLU A 134 -26.53 27.48 -23.00
C GLU A 134 -26.44 26.87 -21.60
N ARG A 135 -25.21 26.62 -21.16
CA ARG A 135 -24.95 26.10 -19.82
C ARG A 135 -23.60 26.55 -19.29
N GLN A 136 -23.47 26.53 -17.99
CA GLN A 136 -22.17 26.63 -17.33
C GLN A 136 -21.59 25.23 -17.15
N THR A 137 -20.41 25.00 -17.73
CA THR A 137 -19.65 23.75 -17.52
C THR A 137 -18.46 24.02 -16.57
N LEU A 138 -18.44 23.35 -15.43
CA LEU A 138 -17.36 23.41 -14.44
C LEU A 138 -16.58 22.10 -14.46
N MET A 139 -15.26 22.19 -14.51
CA MET A 139 -14.40 21.01 -14.47
C MET A 139 -13.38 21.12 -13.33
N PHE A 140 -13.34 20.09 -12.48
CA PHE A 140 -12.39 19.95 -11.40
C PHE A 140 -11.55 18.71 -11.66
N SER A 141 -10.23 18.88 -11.67
CA SER A 141 -9.29 17.79 -11.91
C SER A 141 -8.00 18.07 -11.17
N ALA A 142 -7.36 17.02 -10.68
CA ALA A 142 -6.03 17.13 -10.05
C ALA A 142 -4.94 17.28 -11.12
N THR A 143 -5.10 16.57 -12.23
CA THR A 143 -4.23 16.60 -13.41
C THR A 143 -5.02 17.00 -14.64
N MET A 144 -4.31 17.42 -15.68
CA MET A 144 -4.92 17.82 -16.96
C MET A 144 -4.29 17.03 -18.12
N PRO A 145 -4.57 15.71 -18.21
CA PRO A 145 -4.16 14.91 -19.36
C PRO A 145 -4.75 15.49 -20.66
N GLN A 146 -4.11 15.16 -21.78
CA GLN A 146 -4.55 15.69 -23.09
C GLN A 146 -6.03 15.43 -23.38
N ALA A 147 -6.52 14.22 -23.08
CA ALA A 147 -7.94 13.88 -23.29
C ALA A 147 -8.90 14.77 -22.47
N ILE A 148 -8.57 15.10 -21.22
CA ILE A 148 -9.37 16.00 -20.39
C ILE A 148 -9.29 17.44 -20.91
N ALA A 149 -8.12 17.87 -21.37
CA ALA A 149 -7.96 19.18 -22.00
C ALA A 149 -8.76 19.30 -23.31
N GLU A 150 -8.92 18.21 -24.06
CA GLU A 150 -9.74 18.14 -25.27
C GLU A 150 -11.24 18.24 -24.93
N ILE A 151 -11.72 17.53 -23.91
CA ILE A 151 -13.10 17.69 -23.40
C ILE A 151 -13.34 19.16 -22.99
N ALA A 152 -12.41 19.76 -22.25
CA ALA A 152 -12.54 21.15 -21.84
C ALA A 152 -12.66 22.09 -23.04
N ARG A 153 -11.83 21.94 -24.07
CA ARG A 153 -11.91 22.75 -25.31
C ARG A 153 -13.21 22.54 -26.08
N LYS A 154 -13.73 21.31 -26.10
CA LYS A 154 -14.93 20.94 -26.86
C LYS A 154 -16.22 21.43 -26.20
N PHE A 155 -16.29 21.40 -24.86
CA PHE A 155 -17.54 21.59 -24.11
C PHE A 155 -17.56 22.82 -23.19
N GLN A 156 -16.48 23.61 -23.15
CA GLN A 156 -16.46 24.87 -22.43
C GLN A 156 -16.21 26.03 -23.40
N THR A 157 -16.99 27.09 -23.24
CA THR A 157 -16.86 28.32 -24.01
C THR A 157 -16.13 29.35 -23.15
N ASP A 158 -15.02 29.87 -23.65
CA ASP A 158 -14.16 30.85 -22.96
C ASP A 158 -13.85 30.50 -21.49
N PRO A 159 -13.24 29.33 -21.22
CA PRO A 159 -13.06 28.85 -19.86
C PRO A 159 -12.00 29.63 -19.09
N VAL A 160 -12.33 30.08 -17.89
CA VAL A 160 -11.38 30.63 -16.94
C VAL A 160 -10.64 29.51 -16.23
N THR A 161 -9.34 29.42 -16.43
CA THR A 161 -8.49 28.42 -15.76
C THR A 161 -7.97 28.97 -14.43
N VAL A 162 -8.41 28.38 -13.33
CA VAL A 162 -7.90 28.67 -11.98
C VAL A 162 -6.98 27.57 -11.54
N ARG A 163 -5.69 27.86 -11.41
CA ARG A 163 -4.67 26.91 -10.92
C ARG A 163 -4.32 27.25 -9.48
N VAL A 164 -4.57 26.32 -8.56
CA VAL A 164 -4.04 26.42 -7.21
C VAL A 164 -2.67 25.76 -7.19
N ILE A 165 -1.63 26.56 -7.28
CA ILE A 165 -0.25 26.07 -7.21
C ILE A 165 0.06 25.88 -5.73
N LYS A 166 0.05 24.66 -5.23
CA LYS A 166 0.73 24.32 -3.97
C LYS A 166 2.22 24.16 -4.26
N LYS A 167 3.05 24.85 -3.50
CA LYS A 167 4.53 24.71 -3.58
C LYS A 167 5.02 23.28 -3.29
N GLU A 168 4.20 22.43 -2.69
CA GLU A 168 4.54 21.06 -2.31
C GLU A 168 3.40 20.10 -2.60
N LEU A 169 3.73 18.98 -3.25
CA LEU A 169 2.83 17.85 -3.56
C LEU A 169 2.52 16.98 -2.33
N THR A 170 2.99 17.38 -1.17
CA THR A 170 3.00 16.59 0.05
C THR A 170 1.74 16.73 0.87
N VAL A 171 1.35 15.64 1.48
CA VAL A 171 0.43 15.64 2.62
C VAL A 171 1.25 16.12 3.83
N PRO A 172 1.09 17.38 4.29
CA PRO A 172 2.09 18.05 5.13
C PRO A 172 2.36 17.42 6.50
N LYS A 173 1.59 16.41 6.88
CA LYS A 173 1.68 15.77 8.20
C LYS A 173 1.69 14.24 8.16
N VAL A 174 2.11 13.65 7.02
CA VAL A 174 2.25 12.19 6.93
C VAL A 174 3.72 11.82 6.91
N THR A 175 4.16 11.16 7.97
CA THR A 175 5.50 10.56 8.02
C THR A 175 5.47 9.25 7.21
N GLN A 176 6.42 9.10 6.30
CA GLN A 176 6.45 7.99 5.35
C GLN A 176 7.66 7.11 5.61
N TYR A 177 7.41 5.82 5.76
CA TYR A 177 8.42 4.80 6.01
C TYR A 177 8.37 3.73 4.92
N TYR A 178 9.49 3.07 4.66
CA TYR A 178 9.50 1.87 3.86
C TYR A 178 10.40 0.79 4.44
N TYR A 179 10.04 -0.46 4.13
CA TYR A 179 10.71 -1.68 4.57
C TYR A 179 11.02 -2.54 3.36
N GLU A 180 12.28 -2.94 3.18
CA GLU A 180 12.65 -3.92 2.17
C GLU A 180 12.31 -5.31 2.69
N VAL A 181 11.43 -6.03 1.99
CA VAL A 181 10.88 -7.31 2.44
C VAL A 181 11.03 -8.39 1.38
N LYS A 182 11.16 -9.65 1.80
CA LYS A 182 11.01 -10.80 0.88
C LYS A 182 9.51 -11.04 0.64
N PRO A 183 9.08 -11.46 -0.58
CA PRO A 183 7.65 -11.66 -0.89
C PRO A 183 6.93 -12.56 0.13
N LYS A 184 7.56 -13.65 0.56
CA LYS A 184 7.02 -14.60 1.52
C LYS A 184 6.80 -14.02 2.92
N ASN A 185 7.51 -12.94 3.27
CA ASN A 185 7.50 -12.33 4.60
C ASN A 185 6.57 -11.09 4.69
N LYS A 186 5.94 -10.66 3.58
CA LYS A 186 5.12 -9.42 3.56
C LYS A 186 4.02 -9.42 4.62
N VAL A 187 3.30 -10.53 4.76
CA VAL A 187 2.21 -10.65 5.76
C VAL A 187 2.77 -10.57 7.17
N GLU A 188 3.86 -11.26 7.43
CA GLU A 188 4.51 -11.27 8.75
C GLU A 188 4.99 -9.87 9.14
N VAL A 189 5.73 -9.20 8.24
CA VAL A 189 6.20 -7.84 8.48
C VAL A 189 5.03 -6.88 8.70
N MET A 190 3.96 -7.02 7.93
CA MET A 190 2.77 -6.19 8.12
C MET A 190 2.14 -6.40 9.49
N CYS A 191 2.00 -7.65 9.96
CA CYS A 191 1.50 -7.94 11.30
C CYS A 191 2.38 -7.32 12.38
N ARG A 192 3.71 -7.42 12.25
CA ARG A 192 4.66 -6.78 13.17
C ARG A 192 4.51 -5.26 13.22
N LEU A 193 4.27 -4.63 12.07
CA LEU A 193 4.03 -3.19 12.02
C LEU A 193 2.68 -2.81 12.64
N LEU A 194 1.65 -3.63 12.46
CA LEU A 194 0.35 -3.42 13.12
C LEU A 194 0.49 -3.53 14.64
N ASP A 195 1.20 -4.54 15.14
CA ASP A 195 1.44 -4.74 16.58
C ASP A 195 2.29 -3.62 17.19
N LEU A 196 3.35 -3.19 16.47
CA LEU A 196 4.26 -2.13 16.91
C LEU A 196 3.60 -0.75 16.98
N TYR A 197 2.87 -0.37 15.94
CA TYR A 197 2.29 0.97 15.82
C TYR A 197 0.85 1.08 16.32
N ASP A 198 0.15 -0.05 16.45
CA ASP A 198 -1.21 -0.20 16.97
C ASP A 198 -2.20 0.87 16.49
N PRO A 199 -2.35 1.07 15.17
CA PRO A 199 -3.25 2.10 14.68
C PRO A 199 -4.70 1.72 14.92
N LYS A 200 -5.50 2.59 15.52
CA LYS A 200 -6.95 2.36 15.76
C LYS A 200 -7.72 2.10 14.47
N LEU A 201 -7.36 2.81 13.40
CA LEU A 201 -7.92 2.60 12.06
C LEU A 201 -6.82 2.67 11.03
N SER A 202 -6.72 1.66 10.19
CA SER A 202 -5.75 1.58 9.11
C SER A 202 -6.36 1.17 7.77
N VAL A 203 -5.77 1.67 6.67
CA VAL A 203 -6.12 1.27 5.31
C VAL A 203 -4.91 0.61 4.68
N VAL A 204 -5.12 -0.58 4.13
CA VAL A 204 -4.09 -1.38 3.44
C VAL A 204 -4.41 -1.43 1.95
N PHE A 205 -3.43 -1.09 1.13
CA PHE A 205 -3.58 -1.08 -0.32
C PHE A 205 -2.89 -2.28 -0.97
N CYS A 206 -3.66 -3.05 -1.73
CA CYS A 206 -3.20 -4.13 -2.61
C CYS A 206 -3.49 -3.78 -4.07
N ASN A 207 -2.63 -4.24 -4.98
CA ASN A 207 -2.80 -3.97 -6.41
C ASN A 207 -3.90 -4.81 -7.06
N THR A 208 -4.24 -5.97 -6.49
CA THR A 208 -5.24 -6.89 -7.06
C THR A 208 -6.31 -7.30 -6.05
N LYS A 209 -7.53 -7.57 -6.55
CA LYS A 209 -8.64 -8.07 -5.74
C LYS A 209 -8.33 -9.40 -5.05
N ARG A 210 -7.62 -10.30 -5.72
CA ARG A 210 -7.20 -11.59 -5.17
C ARG A 210 -6.28 -11.41 -3.96
N GLN A 211 -5.31 -10.51 -4.05
CA GLN A 211 -4.43 -10.18 -2.91
C GLN A 211 -5.21 -9.58 -1.74
N VAL A 212 -6.27 -8.80 -2.01
CA VAL A 212 -7.16 -8.29 -0.95
C VAL A 212 -7.76 -9.45 -0.17
N ASP A 213 -8.35 -10.43 -0.87
CA ASP A 213 -8.99 -11.59 -0.23
C ASP A 213 -7.97 -12.45 0.53
N GLU A 214 -6.83 -12.76 -0.08
CA GLU A 214 -5.75 -13.54 0.53
C GLU A 214 -5.20 -12.86 1.81
N LEU A 215 -4.98 -11.55 1.75
CA LEU A 215 -4.48 -10.78 2.88
C LEU A 215 -5.50 -10.68 4.02
N VAL A 216 -6.78 -10.46 3.70
CA VAL A 216 -7.85 -10.43 4.70
C VAL A 216 -7.93 -11.77 5.43
N GLN A 217 -7.91 -12.89 4.71
CA GLN A 217 -7.92 -14.23 5.33
C GLN A 217 -6.70 -14.45 6.22
N ALA A 218 -5.51 -14.03 5.77
CA ALA A 218 -4.28 -14.16 6.54
C ALA A 218 -4.30 -13.31 7.83
N LEU A 219 -4.85 -12.09 7.78
CA LEU A 219 -4.99 -11.22 8.94
C LEU A 219 -6.05 -11.73 9.92
N GLN A 220 -7.22 -12.14 9.41
CA GLN A 220 -8.28 -12.71 10.24
C GLN A 220 -7.84 -14.01 10.93
N GLY A 221 -7.10 -14.87 10.22
CA GLY A 221 -6.50 -16.08 10.78
C GLY A 221 -5.50 -15.82 11.92
N ARG A 222 -4.99 -14.59 12.04
CA ARG A 222 -4.12 -14.13 13.13
C ARG A 222 -4.84 -13.27 14.18
N GLY A 223 -6.17 -13.18 14.10
CA GLY A 223 -7.00 -12.49 15.09
C GLY A 223 -7.22 -10.99 14.83
N TYR A 224 -6.76 -10.43 13.69
CA TYR A 224 -7.03 -9.02 13.36
C TYR A 224 -8.45 -8.82 12.81
N PHE A 225 -9.10 -7.71 13.18
CA PHE A 225 -10.39 -7.31 12.62
C PHE A 225 -10.20 -6.61 11.27
N ALA A 226 -10.03 -7.41 10.22
CA ALA A 226 -9.80 -6.95 8.86
C ALA A 226 -10.98 -7.26 7.95
N GLU A 227 -11.36 -6.32 7.07
CA GLU A 227 -12.36 -6.53 6.01
C GLU A 227 -11.83 -6.05 4.66
N GLY A 228 -12.24 -6.75 3.59
CA GLY A 228 -11.82 -6.47 2.23
C GLY A 228 -12.77 -5.55 1.47
N LEU A 229 -12.22 -4.69 0.61
CA LEU A 229 -13.00 -3.81 -0.26
C LEU A 229 -12.44 -3.82 -1.69
N HIS A 230 -13.15 -4.46 -2.63
CA HIS A 230 -12.76 -4.55 -4.04
C HIS A 230 -13.98 -4.57 -4.97
N GLY A 231 -13.73 -4.50 -6.28
CA GLY A 231 -14.79 -4.32 -7.29
C GLY A 231 -15.82 -5.44 -7.41
N ASP A 232 -15.47 -6.68 -6.99
CA ASP A 232 -16.38 -7.84 -7.10
C ASP A 232 -17.42 -7.90 -5.98
N LEU A 233 -17.28 -7.11 -4.93
CA LEU A 233 -18.26 -7.04 -3.85
C LEU A 233 -19.58 -6.44 -4.33
N LYS A 234 -20.70 -7.07 -3.96
CA LYS A 234 -22.04 -6.49 -4.16
C LYS A 234 -22.17 -5.20 -3.35
N GLN A 235 -23.00 -4.25 -3.84
CA GLN A 235 -23.13 -2.94 -3.19
C GLN A 235 -23.53 -3.04 -1.71
N VAL A 236 -24.44 -3.92 -1.37
CA VAL A 236 -24.86 -4.14 0.03
C VAL A 236 -23.68 -4.57 0.92
N GLN A 237 -22.79 -5.41 0.39
CA GLN A 237 -21.59 -5.83 1.13
C GLN A 237 -20.62 -4.66 1.30
N ARG A 238 -20.39 -3.87 0.24
CA ARG A 238 -19.53 -2.67 0.31
C ARG A 238 -20.05 -1.67 1.36
N ASP A 239 -21.36 -1.41 1.34
CA ASP A 239 -21.98 -0.48 2.30
C ASP A 239 -21.82 -0.99 3.74
N ARG A 240 -21.96 -2.31 3.96
CA ARG A 240 -21.74 -2.96 5.26
C ARG A 240 -20.29 -2.82 5.73
N VAL A 241 -19.31 -3.14 4.86
CA VAL A 241 -17.88 -3.02 5.17
C VAL A 241 -17.55 -1.56 5.53
N MET A 242 -18.01 -0.63 4.73
CA MET A 242 -17.76 0.80 4.97
C MET A 242 -18.42 1.32 6.24
N GLU A 243 -19.61 0.82 6.58
CA GLU A 243 -20.28 1.17 7.83
C GLU A 243 -19.53 0.58 9.03
N SER A 244 -19.10 -0.69 8.95
CA SER A 244 -18.30 -1.38 9.97
C SER A 244 -17.01 -0.60 10.26
N PHE A 245 -16.29 -0.22 9.22
CA PHE A 245 -15.04 0.53 9.31
C PHE A 245 -15.25 1.95 9.89
N ARG A 246 -16.30 2.68 9.45
CA ARG A 246 -16.62 4.01 10.02
C ARG A 246 -16.98 3.97 11.50
N LYS A 247 -17.59 2.88 11.95
CA LYS A 247 -17.99 2.69 13.35
C LYS A 247 -16.86 2.12 14.23
N GLY A 248 -15.69 1.86 13.66
CA GLY A 248 -14.55 1.28 14.38
C GLY A 248 -14.81 -0.16 14.85
N ARG A 249 -15.66 -0.94 14.14
CA ARG A 249 -15.82 -2.38 14.38
C ARG A 249 -14.80 -3.21 13.61
N THR A 250 -14.25 -2.62 12.58
CA THR A 250 -13.19 -3.15 11.74
C THR A 250 -12.04 -2.18 11.83
N ASP A 251 -10.87 -2.64 12.24
CA ASP A 251 -9.70 -1.78 12.47
C ASP A 251 -8.87 -1.64 11.19
N ILE A 252 -8.93 -2.66 10.32
CA ILE A 252 -8.11 -2.77 9.11
C ILE A 252 -9.01 -2.93 7.89
N LEU A 253 -8.98 -1.94 7.00
CA LEU A 253 -9.63 -2.01 5.70
C LEU A 253 -8.60 -2.34 4.63
N VAL A 254 -8.67 -3.53 4.02
CA VAL A 254 -7.82 -3.94 2.90
C VAL A 254 -8.52 -3.63 1.59
N ALA A 255 -7.93 -2.85 0.71
CA ALA A 255 -8.62 -2.39 -0.48
C ALA A 255 -7.72 -2.28 -1.73
N THR A 256 -8.36 -2.36 -2.91
CA THR A 256 -7.72 -1.93 -4.17
C THR A 256 -7.87 -0.42 -4.34
N ASP A 257 -6.99 0.21 -5.14
CA ASP A 257 -7.04 1.65 -5.42
C ASP A 257 -8.42 2.13 -5.86
N VAL A 258 -9.02 1.43 -6.84
CA VAL A 258 -10.33 1.77 -7.38
C VAL A 258 -11.42 1.70 -6.31
N ALA A 259 -11.40 0.68 -5.47
CA ALA A 259 -12.41 0.49 -4.44
C ALA A 259 -12.24 1.45 -3.26
N ALA A 260 -11.01 1.81 -2.94
CA ALA A 260 -10.68 2.77 -1.88
C ALA A 260 -10.92 4.24 -2.28
N ARG A 261 -11.19 4.51 -3.56
CA ARG A 261 -11.57 5.84 -4.02
C ARG A 261 -12.90 6.27 -3.40
N GLY A 262 -12.97 7.51 -2.99
CA GLY A 262 -14.17 8.01 -2.35
C GLY A 262 -14.34 7.63 -0.87
N ILE A 263 -13.48 6.78 -0.31
CA ILE A 263 -13.50 6.50 1.13
C ILE A 263 -13.21 7.80 1.89
N ASP A 264 -14.23 8.28 2.57
CA ASP A 264 -14.10 9.36 3.54
C ASP A 264 -14.30 8.81 4.95
N VAL A 265 -13.17 8.50 5.58
CA VAL A 265 -13.12 8.13 6.99
C VAL A 265 -12.13 9.07 7.65
N GLY A 266 -12.63 9.86 8.60
CA GLY A 266 -11.89 10.99 9.17
C GLY A 266 -10.75 10.62 10.13
N ASN A 267 -10.63 9.37 10.54
CA ASN A 267 -9.75 8.95 11.64
C ASN A 267 -8.75 7.86 11.24
N VAL A 268 -8.38 7.75 9.97
CA VAL A 268 -7.35 6.80 9.55
C VAL A 268 -5.99 7.29 10.06
N GLU A 269 -5.36 6.52 10.94
CA GLU A 269 -4.08 6.85 11.58
C GLU A 269 -2.90 6.34 10.73
N ALA A 270 -3.07 5.17 10.09
CA ALA A 270 -2.02 4.55 9.29
C ALA A 270 -2.51 4.10 7.91
N VAL A 271 -1.64 4.25 6.91
CA VAL A 271 -1.80 3.70 5.57
C VAL A 271 -0.68 2.72 5.30
N PHE A 272 -1.03 1.52 4.86
CA PHE A 272 -0.07 0.51 4.44
C PHE A 272 -0.16 0.31 2.93
N ASN A 273 0.93 0.57 2.22
CA ASN A 273 1.11 0.12 0.85
C ASN A 273 1.68 -1.30 0.89
N TYR A 274 0.80 -2.30 0.98
CA TYR A 274 1.20 -3.71 0.90
C TYR A 274 1.86 -4.02 -0.45
N ASP A 275 1.36 -3.39 -1.51
CA ASP A 275 2.00 -3.34 -2.82
C ASP A 275 2.25 -1.89 -3.24
N ILE A 276 3.39 -1.63 -3.87
CA ILE A 276 3.69 -0.33 -4.46
C ILE A 276 2.73 -0.07 -5.63
N PRO A 277 2.09 1.12 -5.69
CA PRO A 277 1.13 1.43 -6.75
C PRO A 277 1.78 1.49 -8.13
N GLN A 278 1.00 1.29 -9.19
CA GLN A 278 1.51 1.35 -10.56
C GLN A 278 1.90 2.77 -10.98
N ASP A 279 1.13 3.77 -10.57
CA ASP A 279 1.36 5.18 -10.88
C ASP A 279 1.69 5.99 -9.62
N ASP A 280 2.54 7.00 -9.79
CA ASP A 280 3.02 7.86 -8.69
C ASP A 280 1.87 8.65 -8.04
N GLU A 281 0.84 9.02 -8.84
CA GLU A 281 -0.33 9.73 -8.33
C GLU A 281 -1.14 8.89 -7.35
N TYR A 282 -1.26 7.59 -7.60
CA TYR A 282 -1.96 6.69 -6.68
C TYR A 282 -1.29 6.63 -5.32
N TYR A 283 0.04 6.71 -5.27
CA TYR A 283 0.75 6.79 -4.01
C TYR A 283 0.28 7.99 -3.16
N VAL A 284 0.20 9.16 -3.76
CA VAL A 284 -0.29 10.38 -3.08
C VAL A 284 -1.75 10.21 -2.62
N HIS A 285 -2.60 9.62 -3.48
CA HIS A 285 -4.00 9.35 -3.15
C HIS A 285 -4.17 8.33 -2.02
N ARG A 286 -3.29 7.32 -1.94
CA ARG A 286 -3.28 6.33 -0.86
C ARG A 286 -2.88 6.98 0.47
N ILE A 287 -1.73 7.63 0.53
CA ILE A 287 -1.25 8.26 1.77
C ILE A 287 -2.15 9.42 2.22
N GLY A 288 -2.84 10.09 1.30
CA GLY A 288 -3.86 11.10 1.60
C GLY A 288 -5.13 10.54 2.27
N ARG A 289 -5.21 9.25 2.60
CA ARG A 289 -6.25 8.69 3.47
C ARG A 289 -5.98 8.99 4.93
N THR A 290 -4.74 9.20 5.32
CA THR A 290 -4.33 9.65 6.66
C THR A 290 -3.86 11.11 6.65
N GLY A 291 -3.54 11.68 7.79
CA GLY A 291 -3.04 13.06 7.91
C GLY A 291 -4.06 14.15 7.60
N ARG A 292 -5.37 13.86 7.68
CA ARG A 292 -6.44 14.80 7.36
C ARG A 292 -6.77 15.76 8.50
N ALA A 293 -7.35 16.91 8.14
CA ALA A 293 -7.81 17.92 9.07
C ALA A 293 -6.73 18.39 10.06
N GLY A 294 -5.46 18.44 9.60
CA GLY A 294 -4.36 18.91 10.42
C GLY A 294 -3.78 17.89 11.40
N ARG A 295 -4.26 16.65 11.40
CA ARG A 295 -3.72 15.54 12.21
C ARG A 295 -2.46 14.97 11.58
N GLU A 296 -1.64 14.33 12.40
CA GLU A 296 -0.50 13.53 11.95
C GLU A 296 -0.97 12.17 11.45
N GLY A 297 -0.25 11.62 10.49
CA GLY A 297 -0.50 10.29 9.94
C GLY A 297 0.81 9.56 9.65
N LYS A 298 0.73 8.24 9.53
CA LYS A 298 1.86 7.40 9.16
C LYS A 298 1.55 6.61 7.89
N ALA A 299 2.51 6.50 7.00
CA ALA A 299 2.41 5.68 5.81
C ALA A 299 3.58 4.70 5.75
N PHE A 300 3.28 3.43 5.56
CA PHE A 300 4.24 2.34 5.52
C PHE A 300 4.19 1.68 4.15
N SER A 301 5.34 1.46 3.52
CA SER A 301 5.45 0.82 2.22
C SER A 301 6.30 -0.43 2.30
N LEU A 302 5.74 -1.59 1.92
CA LEU A 302 6.47 -2.85 1.82
C LEU A 302 7.02 -3.01 0.41
N VAL A 303 8.33 -3.09 0.29
CA VAL A 303 9.05 -3.03 -0.99
C VAL A 303 9.76 -4.34 -1.26
N VAL A 304 9.57 -4.91 -2.44
CA VAL A 304 10.19 -6.18 -2.84
C VAL A 304 11.20 -5.95 -3.95
N GLY A 305 12.47 -6.21 -3.66
CA GLY A 305 13.53 -6.22 -4.66
C GLY A 305 13.59 -4.94 -5.50
N ARG A 306 13.28 -5.03 -6.81
CA ARG A 306 13.37 -3.90 -7.73
C ARG A 306 12.32 -2.81 -7.54
N GLU A 307 11.29 -3.03 -6.74
CA GLU A 307 10.27 -2.01 -6.46
C GLU A 307 10.86 -0.79 -5.73
N VAL A 308 12.04 -0.93 -5.11
CA VAL A 308 12.77 0.18 -4.48
C VAL A 308 13.07 1.32 -5.47
N TYR A 309 13.35 1.00 -6.74
CA TYR A 309 13.57 2.01 -7.78
C TYR A 309 12.29 2.79 -8.09
N LYS A 310 11.15 2.11 -8.10
CA LYS A 310 9.85 2.74 -8.28
C LYS A 310 9.50 3.64 -7.11
N LEU A 311 9.76 3.19 -5.87
CA LEU A 311 9.54 4.02 -4.68
C LEU A 311 10.42 5.27 -4.70
N ARG A 312 11.66 5.18 -5.20
CA ARG A 312 12.53 6.33 -5.42
C ARG A 312 11.94 7.34 -6.42
N ASP A 313 11.37 6.86 -7.53
CA ASP A 313 10.74 7.74 -8.52
C ASP A 313 9.50 8.41 -7.93
N ILE A 314 8.71 7.70 -7.12
CA ILE A 314 7.62 8.25 -6.31
C ILE A 314 8.14 9.31 -5.33
N GLN A 315 9.24 9.07 -4.62
CA GLN A 315 9.85 10.06 -3.71
C GLN A 315 10.19 11.36 -4.44
N ARG A 316 10.78 11.26 -5.65
CA ARG A 316 11.10 12.42 -6.49
C ARG A 316 9.86 13.15 -6.96
N TYR A 317 8.84 12.41 -7.39
CA TYR A 317 7.55 12.96 -7.80
C TYR A 317 6.86 13.72 -6.67
N CYS A 318 6.81 13.13 -5.48
CA CYS A 318 6.17 13.70 -4.30
C CYS A 318 6.99 14.82 -3.66
N LYS A 319 8.29 14.93 -3.95
CA LYS A 319 9.24 15.85 -3.29
C LYS A 319 9.25 15.71 -1.76
N THR A 320 9.04 14.50 -1.25
CA THR A 320 9.09 14.18 0.18
C THR A 320 10.11 13.10 0.43
N LYS A 321 10.62 13.04 1.65
CA LYS A 321 11.53 11.98 2.06
C LYS A 321 10.73 10.79 2.58
N ILE A 322 10.99 9.60 2.02
CA ILE A 322 10.50 8.32 2.51
C ILE A 322 11.64 7.66 3.30
N ILE A 323 11.40 7.40 4.57
CA ILE A 323 12.45 7.00 5.52
C ILE A 323 12.64 5.49 5.49
N PRO A 324 13.85 4.97 5.21
CA PRO A 324 14.14 3.55 5.35
C PRO A 324 14.08 3.11 6.81
N GLN A 325 13.51 1.95 7.07
CA GLN A 325 13.44 1.36 8.40
C GLN A 325 13.86 -0.11 8.37
N ALA A 326 14.44 -0.57 9.49
CA ALA A 326 14.66 -1.98 9.72
C ALA A 326 13.33 -2.69 10.04
N ILE A 327 13.21 -3.94 9.62
CA ILE A 327 12.04 -4.76 9.99
C ILE A 327 12.11 -5.00 11.51
N PRO A 328 11.02 -4.75 12.27
CA PRO A 328 11.01 -5.00 13.71
C PRO A 328 11.30 -6.46 14.03
N SER A 329 12.16 -6.71 15.00
CA SER A 329 12.43 -8.06 15.49
C SER A 329 11.23 -8.60 16.29
N LEU A 330 11.16 -9.92 16.49
CA LEU A 330 10.14 -10.49 17.40
C LEU A 330 10.34 -9.99 18.83
N ASN A 331 11.59 -9.83 19.27
CA ASN A 331 11.87 -9.34 20.62
C ASN A 331 11.32 -7.92 20.83
N ASP A 332 11.50 -7.01 19.86
CA ASP A 332 10.95 -5.65 19.95
C ASP A 332 9.42 -5.67 20.11
N ILE A 333 8.75 -6.59 19.41
CA ILE A 333 7.29 -6.74 19.46
C ILE A 333 6.85 -7.37 20.76
N THR A 334 7.58 -8.38 21.22
CA THR A 334 7.31 -9.09 22.47
C THR A 334 7.39 -8.13 23.66
N GLU A 335 8.43 -7.28 23.70
CA GLU A 335 8.57 -6.24 24.73
C GLU A 335 7.38 -5.25 24.71
N ILE A 336 7.01 -4.74 23.53
CA ILE A 336 5.90 -3.79 23.41
C ILE A 336 4.54 -4.43 23.76
N LYS A 337 4.32 -5.70 23.35
CA LYS A 337 3.12 -6.43 23.76
C LYS A 337 3.06 -6.63 25.27
N ALA A 338 4.20 -6.99 25.86
CA ALA A 338 4.31 -7.15 27.31
C ALA A 338 4.02 -5.84 28.04
N GLU A 339 4.61 -4.71 27.61
CA GLU A 339 4.33 -3.38 28.17
C GLU A 339 2.84 -3.02 28.10
N LYS A 340 2.19 -3.20 26.94
CA LYS A 340 0.76 -2.93 26.78
C LYS A 340 -0.11 -3.76 27.70
N ILE A 341 0.20 -5.06 27.86
CA ILE A 341 -0.54 -5.94 28.78
C ILE A 341 -0.32 -5.48 30.21
N LEU A 342 0.91 -5.09 30.58
CA LEU A 342 1.21 -4.58 31.93
C LEU A 342 0.51 -3.25 32.21
N ASP A 343 0.36 -2.36 31.23
CA ASP A 343 -0.43 -1.12 31.35
C ASP A 343 -1.91 -1.46 31.59
N GLN A 344 -2.48 -2.43 30.86
CA GLN A 344 -3.86 -2.89 31.11
C GLN A 344 -4.02 -3.54 32.48
N VAL A 345 -3.01 -4.30 32.94
CA VAL A 345 -2.99 -4.84 34.28
C VAL A 345 -3.01 -3.71 35.31
N GLN A 346 -2.22 -2.65 35.12
CA GLN A 346 -2.19 -1.51 36.01
C GLN A 346 -3.54 -0.77 36.06
N GLU A 347 -4.22 -0.57 34.94
CA GLU A 347 -5.58 -0.04 34.89
C GLU A 347 -6.55 -0.94 35.64
N THR A 348 -6.50 -2.25 35.40
CA THR A 348 -7.35 -3.25 36.06
C THR A 348 -7.15 -3.29 37.57
N LEU A 349 -5.90 -3.15 38.04
CA LEU A 349 -5.58 -3.08 39.46
C LEU A 349 -6.18 -1.84 40.13
N ASN A 350 -6.26 -0.71 39.38
CA ASN A 350 -6.81 0.54 39.92
C ASN A 350 -8.35 0.57 39.93
N ASP A 351 -9.00 -0.05 38.95
CA ASP A 351 -10.43 0.14 38.67
C ASP A 351 -11.32 -1.05 39.09
N SER A 352 -10.74 -2.20 39.48
CA SER A 352 -11.49 -3.44 39.70
C SER A 352 -11.37 -3.98 41.13
N ASP A 353 -12.49 -4.51 41.69
CA ASP A 353 -12.45 -5.31 42.90
C ASP A 353 -11.95 -6.76 42.60
N LEU A 354 -10.70 -6.99 42.91
CA LEU A 354 -10.00 -8.25 42.63
C LEU A 354 -10.07 -9.25 43.78
N ALA A 355 -10.75 -8.94 44.90
CA ALA A 355 -10.74 -9.77 46.11
C ALA A 355 -11.15 -11.23 45.88
N LYS A 356 -12.14 -11.46 44.98
CA LYS A 356 -12.58 -12.82 44.63
C LYS A 356 -11.53 -13.60 43.85
N VAL A 357 -10.85 -12.92 42.92
CA VAL A 357 -9.82 -13.54 42.06
C VAL A 357 -8.57 -13.83 42.88
N VAL A 358 -8.18 -12.91 43.77
CA VAL A 358 -7.06 -13.09 44.70
C VAL A 358 -7.30 -14.33 45.58
N ASN A 359 -8.47 -14.48 46.17
CA ASN A 359 -8.79 -15.65 47.00
C ASN A 359 -8.71 -17.00 46.23
N ILE A 360 -9.06 -17.00 44.93
CA ILE A 360 -8.91 -18.18 44.07
C ILE A 360 -7.44 -18.52 43.84
N LEU A 361 -6.62 -17.50 43.54
CA LEU A 361 -5.19 -17.64 43.30
C LEU A 361 -4.46 -18.07 44.58
N GLU A 362 -4.76 -17.47 45.73
CA GLU A 362 -4.16 -17.85 47.04
C GLU A 362 -4.40 -19.32 47.38
N LYS A 363 -5.62 -19.80 47.18
CA LYS A 363 -5.91 -21.24 47.41
C LYS A 363 -5.05 -22.13 46.52
N LYS A 364 -4.91 -21.79 45.25
CA LYS A 364 -4.14 -22.58 44.29
C LYS A 364 -2.64 -22.52 44.57
N LEU A 365 -2.11 -21.36 45.00
CA LEU A 365 -0.72 -21.18 45.38
C LEU A 365 -0.35 -21.97 46.63
N ILE A 366 -1.30 -22.17 47.57
CA ILE A 366 -1.06 -22.98 48.76
C ILE A 366 -1.05 -24.49 48.44
N GLU A 367 -1.85 -24.90 47.42
CA GLU A 367 -1.93 -26.31 46.99
C GLU A 367 -0.71 -26.73 46.15
N GLU A 368 -0.06 -25.83 45.45
CA GLU A 368 0.99 -26.06 44.48
C GLU A 368 2.25 -25.23 44.86
N ASP A 369 3.42 -25.70 44.54
CA ASP A 369 4.70 -25.06 44.93
C ASP A 369 5.11 -23.96 43.92
N TYR A 370 4.17 -23.02 43.60
CA TYR A 370 4.41 -21.89 42.70
C TYR A 370 4.52 -20.56 43.46
N THR A 371 5.30 -19.64 42.94
CA THR A 371 5.32 -18.27 43.44
C THR A 371 4.28 -17.42 42.69
N SER A 372 3.86 -16.31 43.31
CA SER A 372 2.97 -15.34 42.62
C SER A 372 3.62 -14.78 41.33
N LEU A 373 4.95 -14.70 41.29
CA LEU A 373 5.72 -14.28 40.12
C LEU A 373 5.63 -15.32 38.99
N ASP A 374 5.71 -16.62 39.30
CA ASP A 374 5.57 -17.69 38.30
C ASP A 374 4.18 -17.67 37.65
N VAL A 375 3.14 -17.48 38.46
CA VAL A 375 1.76 -17.37 37.96
C VAL A 375 1.60 -16.11 37.11
N ALA A 376 2.14 -14.96 37.54
CA ALA A 376 2.09 -13.72 36.77
C ALA A 376 2.84 -13.86 35.42
N ALA A 377 4.04 -14.48 35.42
CA ALA A 377 4.81 -14.75 34.21
C ALA A 377 4.08 -15.70 33.25
N ALA A 378 3.46 -16.76 33.78
CA ALA A 378 2.65 -17.69 32.98
C ALA A 378 1.40 -17.02 32.36
N LEU A 379 0.69 -16.21 33.14
CA LEU A 379 -0.47 -15.44 32.65
C LEU A 379 -0.06 -14.41 31.60
N LEU A 380 1.06 -13.70 31.81
CA LEU A 380 1.61 -12.77 30.83
C LEU A 380 1.95 -13.50 29.52
N LYS A 381 2.64 -14.65 29.60
CA LYS A 381 2.97 -15.48 28.44
C LYS A 381 1.70 -15.96 27.70
N MET A 382 0.69 -16.42 28.44
CA MET A 382 -0.60 -16.81 27.84
C MET A 382 -1.31 -15.64 27.15
N ALA A 383 -1.26 -14.44 27.74
CA ALA A 383 -1.86 -13.23 27.17
C ALA A 383 -1.10 -12.73 25.94
N MET A 384 0.21 -12.91 25.88
CA MET A 384 1.06 -12.56 24.71
C MET A 384 0.86 -13.51 23.54
N GLY A 385 0.40 -14.74 23.76
CA GLY A 385 0.29 -15.81 22.77
C GLY A 385 1.58 -16.58 22.53
N ASP A 386 1.51 -17.63 21.69
CA ASP A 386 2.69 -18.42 21.34
C ASP A 386 3.66 -17.63 20.46
N ASP A 387 4.92 -17.57 20.89
CA ASP A 387 6.01 -17.02 20.10
C ASP A 387 6.26 -17.96 18.90
N ASN A 388 5.93 -17.52 17.71
CA ASN A 388 6.38 -18.17 16.49
C ASN A 388 7.90 -17.96 16.36
N GLU A 389 8.63 -19.00 15.93
CA GLU A 389 10.05 -18.88 15.58
C GLU A 389 10.27 -17.72 14.60
N ASP A 390 11.33 -16.95 14.81
CA ASP A 390 11.67 -15.83 13.95
C ASP A 390 12.08 -16.31 12.55
N ILE A 391 11.16 -16.20 11.60
CA ILE A 391 11.35 -16.65 10.21
C ILE A 391 12.09 -15.58 9.38
N ILE A 392 12.34 -14.40 9.95
CA ILE A 392 12.95 -13.26 9.25
C ILE A 392 14.44 -13.19 9.53
N ASP A 393 15.25 -13.65 8.58
CA ASP A 393 16.72 -13.71 8.69
C ASP A 393 17.44 -12.37 8.53
N ASN A 394 16.75 -11.24 8.29
CA ASN A 394 17.40 -9.99 7.92
C ASN A 394 16.69 -8.77 8.50
N TYR A 395 17.26 -8.20 9.54
CA TYR A 395 16.81 -6.97 10.23
C TYR A 395 17.59 -5.72 9.79
N LEU A 396 18.41 -5.80 8.74
CA LEU A 396 19.17 -4.64 8.29
C LEU A 396 18.23 -3.55 7.79
N PRO A 397 18.52 -2.29 8.14
CA PRO A 397 17.72 -1.18 7.63
C PRO A 397 17.79 -1.13 6.12
N ALA A 398 16.67 -0.78 5.49
CA ALA A 398 16.60 -0.54 4.06
C ALA A 398 17.60 0.56 3.65
N ARG A 399 18.19 0.45 2.47
CA ARG A 399 19.13 1.45 1.95
C ARG A 399 18.41 2.76 1.70
N SER A 400 19.06 3.89 1.97
CA SER A 400 18.48 5.20 1.62
C SER A 400 18.17 5.27 0.12
N LEU A 401 16.99 5.77 -0.24
CA LEU A 401 16.60 5.96 -1.65
C LEU A 401 17.51 6.96 -2.36
N ASP A 402 18.11 7.89 -1.62
CA ASP A 402 19.03 8.89 -2.14
C ASP A 402 20.38 8.27 -2.56
N ASP A 403 20.81 7.19 -1.88
CA ASP A 403 22.05 6.48 -2.20
C ASP A 403 21.98 5.73 -3.53
N LEU A 404 20.76 5.35 -3.98
CA LEU A 404 20.55 4.70 -5.27
C LEU A 404 20.90 5.60 -6.46
N ASP A 405 20.94 6.93 -6.28
CA ASP A 405 21.32 7.89 -7.31
C ASP A 405 22.83 7.98 -7.56
N SER A 406 23.64 7.69 -6.54
CA SER A 406 25.10 7.73 -6.66
C SER A 406 25.62 6.62 -7.59
N PHE A 407 24.92 5.47 -7.67
CA PHE A 407 25.28 4.36 -8.56
C PHE A 407 24.90 4.57 -10.03
N GLY A 408 23.92 5.46 -10.33
CA GLY A 408 23.46 5.73 -11.70
C GLY A 408 24.32 6.74 -12.47
N ARG A 409 25.05 7.63 -11.80
CA ARG A 409 25.85 8.70 -12.43
C ARG A 409 27.25 8.29 -12.86
N GLY A 410 27.76 7.12 -12.45
CA GLY A 410 29.10 6.64 -12.76
C GLY A 410 29.27 5.95 -14.14
N ARG A 411 28.21 5.79 -14.95
CA ARG A 411 28.29 5.07 -16.25
C ARG A 411 28.04 5.88 -17.50
N GLY A 412 28.22 7.16 -17.45
CA GLY A 412 28.04 8.02 -18.63
C GLY A 412 29.14 9.07 -18.80
N ARG A 413 30.37 8.66 -19.21
CA ARG A 413 31.37 9.40 -20.00
C ARG A 413 32.77 8.94 -19.62
N GLU A 414 33.30 8.05 -20.43
CA GLU A 414 34.70 8.12 -20.92
C GLU A 414 34.94 7.03 -21.97
N ARG A 415 34.51 7.32 -23.18
CA ARG A 415 35.19 6.80 -24.36
C ARG A 415 36.21 7.85 -24.74
N SER A 416 37.44 7.72 -24.33
CA SER A 416 38.57 8.41 -24.91
C SER A 416 39.74 7.46 -25.08
N ARG A 417 40.22 7.48 -26.29
CA ARG A 417 41.29 6.78 -26.97
C ARG A 417 42.60 6.64 -26.19
N GLY A 418 43.18 5.44 -26.27
CA GLY A 418 44.58 5.25 -26.61
C GLY A 418 45.62 5.54 -25.54
N SER A 419 46.25 4.50 -25.04
CA SER A 419 47.73 4.37 -25.16
C SER A 419 48.21 3.08 -24.52
N ARG A 420 48.98 2.31 -25.27
CA ARG A 420 49.78 1.19 -24.77
C ARG A 420 50.84 1.73 -23.83
N GLY A 421 50.92 1.18 -22.62
CA GLY A 421 51.99 1.48 -21.67
C GLY A 421 52.12 0.39 -20.66
N ASN A 422 53.07 -0.47 -20.89
CA ASN A 422 53.58 -1.54 -20.04
C ASN A 422 54.10 -0.97 -18.71
N ARG A 423 53.57 -1.41 -17.53
CA ARG A 423 54.29 -1.35 -16.26
C ARG A 423 53.84 -2.45 -15.30
N LYS A 424 54.84 -3.23 -14.91
CA LYS A 424 54.81 -4.27 -13.88
C LYS A 424 54.54 -3.69 -12.48
N GLY A 425 53.81 -4.43 -11.67
CA GLY A 425 54.04 -4.56 -10.25
C GLY A 425 53.34 -3.56 -9.31
N ALA A 426 52.21 -3.96 -8.78
CA ALA A 426 51.84 -3.65 -7.39
C ALA A 426 50.77 -4.65 -6.97
N THR A 427 51.02 -5.39 -5.91
CA THR A 427 50.12 -6.30 -5.25
C THR A 427 49.08 -5.50 -4.48
N ASP A 428 47.89 -5.27 -5.09
CA ASP A 428 46.72 -4.79 -4.35
C ASP A 428 45.96 -6.00 -3.80
N ARG A 429 45.97 -6.12 -2.48
CA ARG A 429 45.11 -7.02 -1.72
C ARG A 429 43.66 -6.57 -1.98
N ALA A 430 42.95 -7.31 -2.83
CA ALA A 430 41.52 -7.17 -2.99
C ALA A 430 40.84 -7.49 -1.66
N ALA A 431 40.06 -6.55 -1.13
CA ALA A 431 39.21 -6.77 0.02
C ALA A 431 38.22 -7.90 -0.31
N VAL A 432 38.27 -8.98 0.45
CA VAL A 432 37.38 -10.11 0.32
C VAL A 432 36.10 -9.77 1.07
N ASP A 433 34.98 -9.65 0.36
CA ASP A 433 33.66 -9.54 0.98
C ASP A 433 33.30 -10.90 1.62
N TYR A 434 33.36 -10.96 2.93
CA TYR A 434 32.93 -12.11 3.71
C TYR A 434 31.45 -11.97 4.07
N VAL A 435 30.69 -13.06 3.89
CA VAL A 435 29.33 -13.19 4.43
C VAL A 435 29.47 -13.79 5.83
N ILE A 436 28.92 -13.14 6.84
CA ILE A 436 28.89 -13.64 8.22
C ILE A 436 27.63 -14.49 8.36
N ASN A 437 27.77 -15.76 8.78
CA ASN A 437 26.64 -16.60 9.14
C ASN A 437 26.16 -16.28 10.57
N GLY A 438 24.99 -16.79 10.96
CA GLY A 438 24.42 -16.58 12.30
C GLY A 438 25.26 -17.09 13.47
N ALA A 439 26.38 -17.80 13.21
CA ALA A 439 27.36 -18.26 14.21
C ALA A 439 28.58 -17.31 14.29
N GLY A 440 28.62 -16.21 13.52
CA GLY A 440 29.74 -15.25 13.57
C GLY A 440 30.99 -15.67 12.79
N GLU A 441 30.92 -16.74 11.97
CA GLU A 441 32.03 -17.21 11.15
C GLU A 441 32.09 -16.48 9.81
N HIS A 442 33.30 -16.11 9.38
CA HIS A 442 33.53 -15.53 8.05
C HIS A 442 33.44 -16.60 6.97
N MET A 443 32.46 -16.47 6.05
CA MET A 443 32.24 -17.40 4.95
C MET A 443 32.69 -16.78 3.63
N ALA A 444 33.28 -17.60 2.76
CA ALA A 444 33.60 -17.25 1.38
C ALA A 444 32.59 -17.91 0.44
N ARG A 445 32.03 -17.16 -0.51
CA ARG A 445 31.10 -17.66 -1.51
C ARG A 445 31.84 -18.13 -2.75
N LEU A 446 31.58 -19.39 -3.14
CA LEU A 446 32.15 -20.00 -4.33
C LEU A 446 31.08 -20.18 -5.40
N PHE A 447 31.46 -20.00 -6.65
CA PHE A 447 30.64 -20.26 -7.82
C PHE A 447 31.03 -21.60 -8.46
N ILE A 448 30.05 -22.42 -8.81
CA ILE A 448 30.22 -23.70 -9.50
C ILE A 448 29.36 -23.68 -10.77
N ASN A 449 29.93 -23.96 -11.93
CA ASN A 449 29.27 -23.90 -13.23
C ASN A 449 28.32 -25.10 -13.52
N ILE A 450 27.66 -25.64 -12.50
CA ILE A 450 26.68 -26.73 -12.60
C ILE A 450 25.43 -26.40 -11.77
N GLY A 451 24.23 -26.77 -12.25
CA GLY A 451 22.98 -26.43 -11.60
C GLY A 451 21.86 -27.46 -11.86
N LYS A 452 20.61 -27.04 -11.61
CA LYS A 452 19.41 -27.90 -11.70
C LYS A 452 19.20 -28.52 -13.09
N ALA A 453 19.51 -27.79 -14.17
CA ALA A 453 19.37 -28.28 -15.56
C ALA A 453 20.23 -29.52 -15.84
N GLN A 454 21.31 -29.70 -15.09
CA GLN A 454 22.17 -30.88 -15.19
C GLN A 454 21.76 -32.03 -14.25
N ARG A 455 20.56 -31.94 -13.63
CA ARG A 455 19.99 -32.91 -12.67
C ARG A 455 20.86 -33.15 -11.43
N VAL A 456 21.53 -32.12 -10.97
CA VAL A 456 22.34 -32.13 -9.74
C VAL A 456 21.45 -31.66 -8.58
N THR A 457 21.65 -32.26 -7.41
CA THR A 457 20.93 -31.89 -6.16
C THR A 457 21.87 -31.17 -5.18
N PRO A 458 21.35 -30.45 -4.18
CA PRO A 458 22.17 -29.83 -3.14
C PRO A 458 23.06 -30.86 -2.41
N GLY A 459 22.58 -32.09 -2.23
CA GLY A 459 23.34 -33.18 -1.65
C GLY A 459 24.54 -33.62 -2.50
N ASP A 460 24.44 -33.58 -3.85
CA ASP A 460 25.56 -33.89 -4.75
C ASP A 460 26.65 -32.79 -4.64
N ILE A 461 26.25 -31.52 -4.50
CA ILE A 461 27.20 -30.42 -4.30
C ILE A 461 27.88 -30.54 -2.95
N LEU A 462 27.11 -30.77 -1.88
CA LEU A 462 27.65 -30.94 -0.52
C LEU A 462 28.62 -32.12 -0.46
N GLY A 463 28.23 -33.25 -1.05
CA GLY A 463 29.07 -34.47 -1.12
C GLY A 463 30.38 -34.24 -1.88
N ALA A 464 30.33 -33.50 -3.00
CA ALA A 464 31.53 -33.18 -3.78
C ALA A 464 32.44 -32.21 -3.01
N VAL A 465 31.88 -31.12 -2.43
CA VAL A 465 32.68 -30.16 -1.65
C VAL A 465 33.31 -30.82 -0.44
N ALA A 466 32.55 -31.58 0.34
CA ALA A 466 33.08 -32.24 1.55
C ALA A 466 34.03 -33.41 1.19
N GLY A 467 33.71 -34.20 0.18
CA GLY A 467 34.50 -35.38 -0.23
C GLY A 467 35.86 -35.00 -0.83
N GLU A 468 35.88 -34.02 -1.73
CA GLU A 468 37.11 -33.65 -2.44
C GLU A 468 38.02 -32.75 -1.58
N SER A 469 37.45 -31.86 -0.73
CA SER A 469 38.24 -30.95 0.07
C SER A 469 38.55 -31.44 1.50
N GLY A 470 37.90 -32.51 1.96
CA GLY A 470 38.05 -33.06 3.31
C GLY A 470 37.39 -32.21 4.39
N ILE A 471 36.59 -31.18 4.04
CA ILE A 471 35.89 -30.33 5.01
C ILE A 471 34.68 -31.09 5.55
N PRO A 472 34.44 -31.08 6.87
CA PRO A 472 33.22 -31.64 7.44
C PRO A 472 31.98 -30.96 6.82
N GLY A 473 31.04 -31.75 6.28
CA GLY A 473 29.85 -31.22 5.59
C GLY A 473 29.01 -30.23 6.42
N ARG A 474 29.08 -30.31 7.76
CA ARG A 474 28.44 -29.35 8.68
C ARG A 474 29.01 -27.94 8.63
N LEU A 475 30.24 -27.76 8.11
CA LEU A 475 30.88 -26.45 7.95
C LEU A 475 30.56 -25.81 6.59
N VAL A 476 29.95 -26.54 5.66
CA VAL A 476 29.46 -26.01 4.39
C VAL A 476 28.16 -25.26 4.68
N GLY A 477 28.12 -23.98 4.34
CA GLY A 477 26.98 -23.10 4.59
C GLY A 477 25.86 -23.23 3.54
N SER A 478 25.32 -22.12 3.08
CA SER A 478 24.22 -22.08 2.10
C SER A 478 24.63 -22.64 0.75
N ILE A 479 23.75 -23.43 0.13
CA ILE A 479 23.90 -23.94 -1.25
C ILE A 479 22.73 -23.41 -2.07
N ASP A 480 22.99 -22.37 -2.86
CA ASP A 480 21.99 -21.71 -3.72
C ASP A 480 22.07 -22.23 -5.15
N MET A 481 21.15 -23.09 -5.55
CA MET A 481 21.14 -23.72 -6.90
C MET A 481 20.24 -22.98 -7.88
N TYR A 482 20.81 -22.64 -9.03
CA TYR A 482 20.15 -22.08 -10.20
C TYR A 482 20.12 -23.11 -11.34
N ASP A 483 19.52 -22.78 -12.48
CA ASP A 483 19.38 -23.73 -13.58
C ASP A 483 20.72 -24.13 -14.16
N GLY A 484 21.67 -23.23 -14.37
CA GLY A 484 22.97 -23.49 -14.99
C GLY A 484 24.18 -23.45 -14.05
N TYR A 485 24.02 -23.01 -12.79
CA TYR A 485 25.13 -22.82 -11.86
C TYR A 485 24.66 -22.91 -10.41
N THR A 486 25.63 -23.00 -9.48
CA THR A 486 25.39 -23.08 -8.03
C THR A 486 26.34 -22.18 -7.29
N PHE A 487 25.86 -21.48 -6.25
CA PHE A 487 26.73 -20.87 -5.24
C PHE A 487 26.77 -21.75 -4.00
N VAL A 488 27.96 -21.86 -3.40
CA VAL A 488 28.15 -22.56 -2.13
C VAL A 488 28.98 -21.68 -1.19
N ASP A 489 28.56 -21.58 0.05
CA ASP A 489 29.27 -20.84 1.08
C ASP A 489 30.16 -21.82 1.89
N VAL A 490 31.44 -21.49 2.04
CA VAL A 490 32.41 -22.27 2.82
C VAL A 490 33.17 -21.35 3.76
N PRO A 491 33.65 -21.82 4.93
CA PRO A 491 34.43 -20.97 5.81
C PRO A 491 35.65 -20.41 5.08
N ALA A 492 35.93 -19.12 5.30
CA ALA A 492 36.97 -18.41 4.55
C ALA A 492 38.35 -19.04 4.63
N GLU A 493 38.65 -19.67 5.77
CA GLU A 493 39.92 -20.38 6.01
C GLU A 493 40.09 -21.62 5.11
N TYR A 494 38.98 -22.26 4.68
CA TYR A 494 39.01 -23.44 3.80
C TYR A 494 38.79 -23.09 2.31
N ALA A 495 38.42 -21.87 1.96
CA ALA A 495 38.04 -21.49 0.62
C ALA A 495 39.12 -21.79 -0.45
N GLU A 496 40.39 -21.55 -0.16
CA GLU A 496 41.50 -21.85 -1.07
C GLU A 496 41.75 -23.35 -1.23
N ASN A 497 41.59 -24.11 -0.15
CA ASN A 497 41.71 -25.57 -0.18
C ASN A 497 40.58 -26.18 -1.02
N VAL A 498 39.35 -25.70 -0.85
CA VAL A 498 38.20 -26.15 -1.65
C VAL A 498 38.41 -25.83 -3.13
N LEU A 499 38.84 -24.62 -3.47
CA LEU A 499 39.12 -24.24 -4.87
C LEU A 499 40.18 -25.15 -5.53
N LYS A 500 41.26 -25.44 -4.79
CA LYS A 500 42.33 -26.35 -5.29
C LYS A 500 41.83 -27.79 -5.44
N ALA A 501 41.11 -28.29 -4.45
CA ALA A 501 40.63 -29.67 -4.45
C ALA A 501 39.56 -29.89 -5.57
N MET A 502 38.70 -28.90 -5.77
CA MET A 502 37.62 -28.99 -6.74
C MET A 502 38.02 -28.60 -8.16
N SER A 503 39.24 -28.16 -8.42
CA SER A 503 39.69 -27.72 -9.77
C SER A 503 39.61 -28.84 -10.83
N HIS A 504 39.68 -30.10 -10.44
CA HIS A 504 39.59 -31.27 -11.33
C HIS A 504 38.43 -32.21 -10.95
N ALA A 505 37.57 -31.80 -10.03
CA ALA A 505 36.48 -32.63 -9.54
C ALA A 505 35.37 -32.80 -10.58
N LYS A 506 34.62 -33.90 -10.43
CA LYS A 506 33.45 -34.19 -11.25
C LYS A 506 32.21 -34.36 -10.38
N ILE A 507 31.13 -33.74 -10.75
CA ILE A 507 29.83 -33.97 -10.11
C ILE A 507 28.94 -34.75 -11.08
N ARG A 508 28.51 -35.94 -10.65
CA ARG A 508 27.75 -36.90 -11.50
C ARG A 508 28.39 -37.14 -12.86
N GLY A 509 29.73 -37.29 -12.89
CA GLY A 509 30.50 -37.56 -14.10
C GLY A 509 30.74 -36.35 -15.01
N LYS A 510 30.27 -35.17 -14.65
CA LYS A 510 30.47 -33.92 -15.41
C LYS A 510 31.63 -33.12 -14.81
N ASN A 511 32.52 -32.62 -15.68
CA ASN A 511 33.58 -31.72 -15.25
C ASN A 511 32.97 -30.40 -14.76
N ILE A 512 33.44 -29.92 -13.64
CA ILE A 512 33.00 -28.66 -13.04
C ILE A 512 34.13 -27.64 -13.04
N HIS A 513 33.78 -26.39 -13.03
CA HIS A 513 34.69 -25.28 -12.78
C HIS A 513 34.24 -24.52 -11.54
N VAL A 514 35.14 -24.30 -10.61
CA VAL A 514 34.86 -23.65 -9.35
C VAL A 514 35.75 -22.40 -9.21
N GLU A 515 35.13 -21.28 -8.91
CA GLU A 515 35.85 -20.01 -8.71
C GLU A 515 35.27 -19.24 -7.52
N LYS A 516 36.03 -18.27 -6.99
CA LYS A 516 35.46 -17.35 -5.98
C LYS A 516 34.40 -16.49 -6.66
N ALA A 517 33.20 -16.44 -6.08
CA ALA A 517 32.15 -15.61 -6.58
C ALA A 517 32.56 -14.14 -6.45
N ASN A 518 32.70 -13.45 -7.58
CA ASN A 518 32.90 -12.01 -7.57
C ASN A 518 31.56 -11.33 -7.17
N SER A 519 31.61 -10.41 -6.23
CA SER A 519 30.45 -9.66 -5.74
C SER A 519 29.79 -8.73 -6.78
N ARG A 520 30.09 -8.93 -8.08
CA ARG A 520 29.53 -8.14 -9.19
C ARG A 520 29.35 -8.98 -10.45
N ARG A 521 28.15 -9.48 -10.63
CA ARG A 521 27.46 -9.45 -11.93
C ARG A 521 25.96 -9.52 -11.77
#